data_fd290bc77fa8cbcc1fa742cc109b3985
#
_entry.id   fd290bc77fa8cbcc1fa742cc109b3985
#
_cell.length_a   1.000
_cell.length_b   1.000
_cell.length_c   1.000
_cell.angle_alpha   90.00
_cell.angle_beta   90.00
_cell.angle_gamma   90.00
#
_symmetry.space_group_name_H-M   'P 1'
#
loop_
_entity.id
_entity.type
_entity.pdbx_description
1 polymer ?
#
loop_
_entity_poly.entity_id
_entity_poly.type
_entity_poly.pdbx_seq_one_letter_code
_entity_poly.pdbx_strand_id
1 'polypeptide(L)'
;VAVTLLASCAGPESNTTGWAINNKKNGGFQANLGYQGQETGPGLVFIEGGSFMMGQVEEDYIKDWNNSPRRVTVSSFYMDENEVTNLDYREYLYWLRRVYDYDYYPEIYKSALPDTLVWRDKLAFNDNYVENYLRHPAYNYYPVVGVSWLQAQRFCSWRTDRVNESILIKEGILKQSIDQMDADHFNTEVYLYKEGEYVAQNNKGLKDLNPNSIYGKEGRPARIEDGILLPKYRLPTEAEWEYAAYADGGHRIYNRIVDKNKYTWNGNSARNPDKQERGDMVANFKRGRGDNMGTSGWLNDQADITMQVRFYPPNDFGLYDMAGNVAEWVLDVYRPVSSYDLTDFRGYRGNEFKHFDGNYQD
;
A
#
# COMPACT_ATOMS: atom_id res chain seq x y z
N VAL A 1 -52.14 23.14 -27.65
CA VAL A 1 -52.11 22.14 -26.59
C VAL A 1 -50.74 22.20 -25.98
N ALA A 2 -50.58 22.83 -24.80
CA ALA A 2 -49.35 22.87 -24.05
C ALA A 2 -49.26 21.60 -23.22
N VAL A 3 -48.31 20.71 -23.53
CA VAL A 3 -47.96 19.54 -22.70
C VAL A 3 -47.01 20.02 -21.62
N THR A 4 -47.53 20.27 -20.43
CA THR A 4 -46.74 20.47 -19.22
C THR A 4 -46.18 19.15 -18.82
N LEU A 5 -44.88 18.92 -19.06
CA LEU A 5 -44.09 17.85 -18.45
C LEU A 5 -43.97 18.17 -16.94
N LEU A 6 -44.81 17.56 -16.13
CA LEU A 6 -44.63 17.50 -14.71
C LEU A 6 -43.40 16.59 -14.45
N ALA A 7 -42.24 17.22 -14.28
CA ALA A 7 -41.06 16.50 -13.73
C ALA A 7 -41.44 16.07 -12.31
N SER A 8 -41.81 14.80 -12.17
CA SER A 8 -42.00 14.17 -10.87
C SER A 8 -40.64 14.20 -10.11
N CYS A 9 -40.58 14.96 -9.03
CA CYS A 9 -39.50 14.87 -8.05
C CYS A 9 -39.62 13.59 -7.19
N ALA A 10 -39.93 12.44 -7.82
CA ALA A 10 -39.85 11.17 -7.20
C ALA A 10 -38.36 10.84 -7.06
N GLY A 11 -37.89 10.58 -5.84
CA GLY A 11 -36.53 10.10 -5.62
C GLY A 11 -36.28 8.78 -6.37
N PRO A 12 -35.02 8.35 -6.46
CA PRO A 12 -34.66 7.12 -7.18
C PRO A 12 -35.43 5.93 -6.65
N GLU A 13 -36.00 5.14 -7.54
CA GLU A 13 -36.78 3.96 -7.23
C GLU A 13 -35.97 2.69 -7.50
N SER A 14 -36.21 1.65 -6.71
CA SER A 14 -35.61 0.34 -6.88
C SER A 14 -36.17 -0.35 -8.12
N ASN A 15 -35.31 -0.74 -9.04
CA ASN A 15 -35.69 -1.52 -10.22
C ASN A 15 -36.23 -2.93 -9.85
N THR A 16 -35.94 -3.42 -8.63
CA THR A 16 -36.37 -4.74 -8.18
C THR A 16 -37.71 -4.71 -7.49
N THR A 17 -37.96 -3.69 -6.66
CA THR A 17 -39.16 -3.65 -5.81
C THR A 17 -40.11 -2.50 -6.17
N GLY A 18 -39.69 -1.53 -6.98
CA GLY A 18 -40.42 -0.32 -7.27
C GLY A 18 -40.53 0.68 -6.12
N TRP A 19 -39.90 0.39 -4.98
CA TRP A 19 -39.96 1.28 -3.83
C TRP A 19 -38.88 2.37 -3.92
N ALA A 20 -39.22 3.58 -3.45
CA ALA A 20 -38.26 4.68 -3.40
C ALA A 20 -37.12 4.36 -2.42
N ILE A 21 -35.89 4.45 -2.92
CA ILE A 21 -34.65 4.32 -2.17
C ILE A 21 -34.44 5.59 -1.33
N ASN A 22 -33.71 5.51 -0.23
CA ASN A 22 -33.42 6.64 0.65
C ASN A 22 -34.69 7.29 1.25
N ASN A 23 -35.72 6.52 1.46
CA ASN A 23 -36.99 7.00 1.98
C ASN A 23 -37.37 6.30 3.31
N LYS A 24 -37.49 7.10 4.38
CA LYS A 24 -37.85 6.62 5.71
C LYS A 24 -39.21 5.88 5.73
N LYS A 25 -40.17 6.29 4.87
CA LYS A 25 -41.50 5.66 4.81
C LYS A 25 -41.46 4.24 4.26
N ASN A 26 -40.41 3.89 3.52
CA ASN A 26 -40.21 2.59 2.88
C ASN A 26 -39.24 1.71 3.68
N GLY A 27 -39.15 1.89 5.00
CA GLY A 27 -38.28 1.09 5.88
C GLY A 27 -36.85 1.62 6.00
N GLY A 28 -36.52 2.71 5.33
CA GLY A 28 -35.25 3.42 5.54
C GLY A 28 -34.02 2.78 4.90
N PHE A 29 -34.17 1.95 3.84
CA PHE A 29 -33.05 1.46 3.07
C PHE A 29 -32.27 2.65 2.49
N GLN A 30 -30.96 2.70 2.80
CA GLN A 30 -30.06 3.76 2.35
C GLN A 30 -29.00 3.21 1.39
N ALA A 31 -28.78 3.97 0.32
CA ALA A 31 -27.69 3.71 -0.62
C ALA A 31 -27.07 5.03 -1.07
N ASN A 32 -25.77 5.08 -1.22
CA ASN A 32 -25.07 6.21 -1.82
C ASN A 32 -25.15 6.09 -3.35
N LEU A 33 -26.17 6.71 -3.93
CA LEU A 33 -26.42 6.68 -5.40
C LEU A 33 -25.61 7.74 -6.16
N GLY A 34 -25.00 8.68 -5.45
CA GLY A 34 -24.16 9.74 -6.00
C GLY A 34 -22.65 9.47 -5.85
N TYR A 35 -22.26 8.23 -5.60
CA TYR A 35 -20.86 7.88 -5.40
C TYR A 35 -20.04 8.16 -6.67
N GLN A 36 -19.02 9.00 -6.53
CA GLN A 36 -18.15 9.42 -7.65
C GLN A 36 -16.72 8.84 -7.53
N GLY A 37 -16.51 7.92 -6.62
CA GLY A 37 -15.19 7.38 -6.30
C GLY A 37 -14.67 7.87 -4.95
N GLN A 38 -13.69 7.17 -4.41
CA GLN A 38 -13.01 7.54 -3.18
C GLN A 38 -11.85 8.49 -3.47
N GLU A 39 -11.51 9.33 -2.50
CA GLU A 39 -10.25 10.06 -2.54
C GLU A 39 -9.09 9.06 -2.53
N THR A 40 -8.05 9.38 -3.30
CA THR A 40 -6.80 8.61 -3.25
C THR A 40 -6.16 8.78 -1.89
N GLY A 41 -5.73 7.68 -1.28
CA GLY A 41 -5.00 7.73 -0.01
C GLY A 41 -3.69 8.50 -0.14
N PRO A 42 -3.18 9.08 0.96
CA PRO A 42 -1.93 9.85 0.95
C PRO A 42 -0.76 9.03 0.38
N GLY A 43 0.00 9.62 -0.53
CA GLY A 43 1.19 9.02 -1.12
C GLY A 43 0.94 7.89 -2.12
N LEU A 44 -0.31 7.59 -2.48
CA LEU A 44 -0.67 6.53 -3.40
C LEU A 44 -0.82 7.02 -4.83
N VAL A 45 -0.40 6.17 -5.78
CA VAL A 45 -0.61 6.31 -7.22
C VAL A 45 -1.57 5.23 -7.69
N PHE A 46 -2.50 5.59 -8.57
CA PHE A 46 -3.42 4.64 -9.19
C PHE A 46 -2.71 3.86 -10.28
N ILE A 47 -2.78 2.54 -10.21
CA ILE A 47 -2.24 1.61 -11.22
C ILE A 47 -3.43 0.95 -11.92
N GLU A 48 -3.57 1.22 -13.21
CA GLU A 48 -4.60 0.56 -14.02
C GLU A 48 -4.24 -0.91 -14.20
N GLY A 49 -5.17 -1.80 -13.87
CA GLY A 49 -4.97 -3.24 -13.98
C GLY A 49 -4.88 -3.74 -15.42
N GLY A 50 -4.34 -4.92 -15.58
CA GLY A 50 -4.19 -5.53 -16.91
C GLY A 50 -3.57 -6.91 -16.85
N SER A 51 -3.31 -7.48 -18.03
CA SER A 51 -2.62 -8.76 -18.15
C SER A 51 -1.18 -8.52 -18.61
N PHE A 52 -0.25 -9.25 -18.02
CA PHE A 52 1.17 -9.18 -18.36
C PHE A 52 1.81 -10.57 -18.29
N MET A 53 3.04 -10.67 -18.77
CA MET A 53 3.86 -11.89 -18.64
C MET A 53 4.73 -11.75 -17.39
N MET A 54 4.31 -12.38 -16.31
CA MET A 54 5.06 -12.44 -15.06
C MET A 54 6.19 -13.46 -15.18
N GLY A 55 7.33 -13.15 -14.60
CA GLY A 55 8.50 -14.01 -14.61
C GLY A 55 9.42 -13.76 -15.79
N GLN A 56 10.69 -14.12 -15.63
CA GLN A 56 11.72 -14.00 -16.64
C GLN A 56 12.77 -15.08 -16.45
N VAL A 57 13.11 -15.79 -17.52
CA VAL A 57 14.20 -16.76 -17.56
C VAL A 57 15.26 -16.39 -18.58
N GLU A 58 14.94 -15.44 -19.47
CA GLU A 58 15.90 -14.89 -20.41
C GLU A 58 16.93 -14.08 -19.64
N GLU A 59 18.20 -14.24 -20.00
CA GLU A 59 19.35 -13.56 -19.36
C GLU A 59 19.58 -13.96 -17.88
N ASP A 60 18.95 -15.02 -17.38
CA ASP A 60 19.27 -15.58 -16.08
C ASP A 60 20.71 -16.12 -16.08
N TYR A 61 21.60 -15.42 -15.36
CA TYR A 61 23.02 -15.75 -15.30
C TYR A 61 23.28 -17.11 -14.64
N ILE A 62 22.47 -17.46 -13.64
CA ILE A 62 22.60 -18.71 -12.88
C ILE A 62 21.97 -19.88 -13.65
N LYS A 63 21.03 -19.60 -14.56
CA LYS A 63 20.28 -20.56 -15.36
C LYS A 63 19.48 -21.57 -14.53
N ASP A 64 18.94 -21.12 -13.40
CA ASP A 64 18.12 -21.95 -12.52
C ASP A 64 16.75 -22.28 -13.11
N TRP A 65 16.30 -21.51 -14.10
CA TRP A 65 15.00 -21.67 -14.77
C TRP A 65 13.81 -21.75 -13.79
N ASN A 66 13.93 -21.06 -12.67
CA ASN A 66 12.99 -21.10 -11.55
C ASN A 66 11.92 -20.01 -11.60
N ASN A 67 11.86 -19.23 -12.67
CA ASN A 67 10.93 -18.12 -12.89
C ASN A 67 10.32 -18.16 -14.29
N SER A 68 9.74 -19.29 -14.66
CA SER A 68 9.13 -19.50 -16.00
C SER A 68 8.05 -18.47 -16.28
N PRO A 69 8.08 -17.80 -17.43
CA PRO A 69 7.08 -16.80 -17.80
C PRO A 69 5.67 -17.37 -17.79
N ARG A 70 4.74 -16.66 -17.17
CA ARG A 70 3.32 -16.99 -17.20
C ARG A 70 2.46 -15.74 -17.32
N ARG A 71 1.35 -15.89 -18.02
CA ARG A 71 0.38 -14.79 -18.15
C ARG A 71 -0.44 -14.65 -16.88
N VAL A 72 -0.41 -13.46 -16.28
CA VAL A 72 -1.17 -13.11 -15.08
C VAL A 72 -2.02 -11.88 -15.39
N THR A 73 -3.22 -11.83 -14.82
CA THR A 73 -4.09 -10.65 -14.88
C THR A 73 -4.16 -10.04 -13.49
N VAL A 74 -3.86 -8.76 -13.40
CA VAL A 74 -3.88 -7.96 -12.17
C VAL A 74 -5.05 -6.99 -12.25
N SER A 75 -5.84 -6.89 -11.20
CA SER A 75 -6.87 -5.86 -11.06
C SER A 75 -6.26 -4.49 -10.82
N SER A 76 -6.99 -3.42 -11.11
CA SER A 76 -6.54 -2.07 -10.76
C SER A 76 -6.37 -1.93 -9.24
N PHE A 77 -5.33 -1.22 -8.83
CA PHE A 77 -5.00 -1.02 -7.42
C PHE A 77 -4.27 0.32 -7.22
N TYR A 78 -4.05 0.67 -5.96
CA TYR A 78 -3.23 1.81 -5.60
C TYR A 78 -1.94 1.31 -4.96
N MET A 79 -0.82 1.95 -5.28
CA MET A 79 0.50 1.63 -4.74
C MET A 79 1.18 2.89 -4.24
N ASP A 80 2.02 2.78 -3.21
CA ASP A 80 2.85 3.90 -2.77
C ASP A 80 3.78 4.34 -3.89
N GLU A 81 3.94 5.64 -4.03
CA GLU A 81 4.79 6.26 -5.05
C GLU A 81 6.27 5.91 -4.87
N ASN A 82 6.68 5.69 -3.62
CA ASN A 82 8.05 5.34 -3.24
C ASN A 82 8.06 4.40 -2.03
N GLU A 83 9.22 3.87 -1.71
CA GLU A 83 9.48 3.07 -0.52
C GLU A 83 9.08 3.82 0.76
N VAL A 84 8.66 3.09 1.80
CA VAL A 84 8.37 3.65 3.13
C VAL A 84 9.66 4.21 3.72
N THR A 85 9.64 5.50 4.08
CA THR A 85 10.82 6.19 4.59
C THR A 85 11.04 5.99 6.09
N ASN A 86 12.26 6.29 6.54
CA ASN A 86 12.56 6.33 7.98
C ASN A 86 11.68 7.31 8.73
N LEU A 87 11.28 8.42 8.10
CA LEU A 87 10.38 9.40 8.69
C LEU A 87 9.00 8.79 8.95
N ASP A 88 8.41 8.14 7.94
CA ASP A 88 7.09 7.51 8.04
C ASP A 88 7.08 6.40 9.08
N TYR A 89 8.13 5.59 9.11
CA TYR A 89 8.23 4.50 10.08
C TYR A 89 8.44 5.03 11.51
N ARG A 90 9.15 6.14 11.69
CA ARG A 90 9.28 6.80 13.01
C ARG A 90 7.97 7.43 13.47
N GLU A 91 7.11 7.90 12.58
CA GLU A 91 5.77 8.36 12.92
C GLU A 91 4.96 7.21 13.55
N TYR A 92 5.02 6.02 12.93
CA TYR A 92 4.42 4.81 13.49
C TYR A 92 4.98 4.46 14.88
N LEU A 93 6.30 4.45 15.04
CA LEU A 93 6.94 4.16 16.33
C LEU A 93 6.57 5.19 17.40
N TYR A 94 6.50 6.47 17.04
CA TYR A 94 6.06 7.54 17.94
C TYR A 94 4.62 7.33 18.39
N TRP A 95 3.72 6.97 17.45
CA TRP A 95 2.33 6.69 17.75
C TRP A 95 2.19 5.50 18.70
N LEU A 96 2.90 4.42 18.47
CA LEU A 96 2.89 3.25 19.36
C LEU A 96 3.29 3.63 20.79
N ARG A 97 4.36 4.40 20.93
CA ARG A 97 4.84 4.82 22.24
C ARG A 97 3.89 5.78 22.96
N ARG A 98 3.12 6.55 22.21
CA ARG A 98 2.13 7.49 22.77
C ARG A 98 0.87 6.77 23.24
N VAL A 99 0.39 5.81 22.47
CA VAL A 99 -0.87 5.10 22.72
C VAL A 99 -0.69 3.99 23.73
N TYR A 100 0.35 3.21 23.59
CA TYR A 100 0.66 2.12 24.52
C TYR A 100 1.66 2.59 25.55
N ASP A 101 1.28 2.52 26.82
CA ASP A 101 2.18 2.88 27.92
C ASP A 101 3.39 1.94 27.90
N TYR A 102 4.57 2.55 27.75
CA TYR A 102 5.83 1.80 27.64
C TYR A 102 6.17 1.02 28.92
N ASP A 103 5.72 1.46 30.08
CA ASP A 103 5.98 0.80 31.35
C ASP A 103 5.14 -0.47 31.52
N TYR A 104 3.94 -0.49 30.93
CA TYR A 104 3.04 -1.65 30.97
C TYR A 104 3.17 -2.58 29.74
N TYR A 105 3.44 -2.01 28.56
CA TYR A 105 3.46 -2.72 27.28
C TYR A 105 4.75 -2.51 26.47
N PRO A 106 5.95 -2.69 27.09
CA PRO A 106 7.22 -2.41 26.41
C PRO A 106 7.43 -3.28 25.16
N GLU A 107 6.82 -4.48 25.13
CA GLU A 107 6.96 -5.43 24.04
C GLU A 107 6.34 -4.94 22.72
N ILE A 108 5.27 -4.15 22.78
CA ILE A 108 4.62 -3.61 21.59
C ILE A 108 5.60 -2.70 20.84
N TYR A 109 6.19 -1.75 21.54
CA TYR A 109 7.17 -0.84 20.95
C TYR A 109 8.45 -1.57 20.53
N LYS A 110 9.00 -2.42 21.37
CA LYS A 110 10.24 -3.18 21.08
C LYS A 110 10.08 -4.10 19.88
N SER A 111 8.92 -4.76 19.74
CA SER A 111 8.64 -5.65 18.60
C SER A 111 8.47 -4.91 17.28
N ALA A 112 8.22 -3.59 17.31
CA ALA A 112 8.10 -2.76 16.14
C ALA A 112 9.43 -2.13 15.70
N LEU A 113 10.46 -2.15 16.55
CA LEU A 113 11.75 -1.56 16.19
C LEU A 113 12.44 -2.37 15.09
N PRO A 114 12.92 -1.71 14.01
CA PRO A 114 13.73 -2.34 12.99
C PRO A 114 15.04 -2.90 13.57
N ASP A 115 15.53 -3.99 13.00
CA ASP A 115 16.84 -4.52 13.33
C ASP A 115 17.95 -3.66 12.71
N THR A 116 18.63 -2.88 13.53
CA THR A 116 19.74 -2.04 13.08
C THR A 116 21.04 -2.80 12.86
N LEU A 117 21.13 -4.05 13.34
CA LEU A 117 22.33 -4.86 13.17
C LEU A 117 22.50 -5.39 11.74
N VAL A 118 21.48 -5.28 10.90
CA VAL A 118 21.55 -5.60 9.47
C VAL A 118 22.63 -4.80 8.72
N TRP A 119 23.04 -3.65 9.27
CA TRP A 119 24.10 -2.82 8.72
C TRP A 119 25.52 -3.34 9.00
N ARG A 120 25.65 -4.27 9.94
CA ARG A 120 26.98 -4.82 10.28
C ARG A 120 27.42 -5.81 9.23
N ASP A 121 28.52 -5.51 8.58
CA ASP A 121 29.20 -6.44 7.67
C ASP A 121 30.62 -6.71 8.16
N LYS A 122 31.13 -7.91 7.85
CA LYS A 122 32.52 -8.28 8.15
C LYS A 122 33.47 -7.36 7.37
N LEU A 123 34.40 -6.77 8.08
CA LEU A 123 35.44 -5.89 7.51
C LEU A 123 34.92 -4.52 7.01
N ALA A 124 33.67 -4.16 7.26
CA ALA A 124 33.15 -2.83 6.98
C ALA A 124 32.91 -2.06 8.29
N PHE A 125 33.24 -0.76 8.28
CA PHE A 125 32.96 0.13 9.41
C PHE A 125 31.62 0.85 9.17
N ASN A 126 30.53 0.15 9.50
CA ASN A 126 29.16 0.62 9.28
C ASN A 126 28.45 1.05 10.58
N ASP A 127 29.19 1.29 11.66
CA ASP A 127 28.59 1.65 12.96
C ASP A 127 27.76 2.93 12.88
N ASN A 128 28.13 3.87 12.01
CA ASN A 128 27.34 5.08 11.76
C ASN A 128 25.92 4.77 11.25
N TYR A 129 25.77 3.78 10.40
CA TYR A 129 24.44 3.33 9.92
C TYR A 129 23.66 2.62 11.04
N VAL A 130 24.33 1.78 11.83
CA VAL A 130 23.71 1.08 12.97
C VAL A 130 23.11 2.07 13.96
N GLU A 131 23.82 3.14 14.26
CA GLU A 131 23.42 4.10 15.31
C GLU A 131 22.46 5.19 14.77
N ASN A 132 22.69 5.69 13.56
CA ASN A 132 22.09 6.93 13.09
C ASN A 132 21.05 6.75 11.99
N TYR A 133 21.09 5.68 11.19
CA TYR A 133 20.30 5.56 9.98
C TYR A 133 18.79 5.74 10.21
N LEU A 134 18.22 5.11 11.23
CA LEU A 134 16.79 5.25 11.52
C LEU A 134 16.43 6.61 12.13
N ARG A 135 17.36 7.24 12.88
CA ARG A 135 17.00 8.34 13.80
C ARG A 135 17.51 9.70 13.36
N HIS A 136 18.62 9.77 12.65
CA HIS A 136 19.25 11.03 12.30
C HIS A 136 18.48 11.72 11.16
N PRO A 137 18.22 13.03 11.23
CA PRO A 137 17.45 13.77 10.22
C PRO A 137 17.99 13.67 8.79
N ALA A 138 19.29 13.46 8.61
CA ALA A 138 19.92 13.28 7.30
C ALA A 138 19.33 12.08 6.53
N TYR A 139 18.83 11.08 7.23
CA TYR A 139 18.25 9.89 6.63
C TYR A 139 16.71 9.87 6.68
N ASN A 140 16.05 11.00 6.92
CA ASN A 140 14.59 11.06 6.99
C ASN A 140 13.90 10.48 5.76
N TYR A 141 14.40 10.82 4.59
CA TYR A 141 13.83 10.43 3.29
C TYR A 141 14.55 9.23 2.66
N TYR A 142 15.29 8.48 3.43
CA TYR A 142 15.85 7.19 3.02
C TYR A 142 14.89 6.06 3.39
N PRO A 143 14.87 4.96 2.62
CA PRO A 143 13.98 3.84 2.89
C PRO A 143 14.26 3.22 4.25
N VAL A 144 13.24 2.77 4.96
CA VAL A 144 13.43 2.04 6.21
C VAL A 144 14.00 0.65 5.94
N VAL A 145 15.03 0.26 6.68
CA VAL A 145 15.74 -1.02 6.53
C VAL A 145 15.73 -1.80 7.84
N GLY A 146 15.80 -3.13 7.75
CA GLY A 146 15.78 -4.02 8.92
C GLY A 146 14.38 -4.31 9.46
N VAL A 147 13.35 -4.10 8.64
CA VAL A 147 11.95 -4.39 8.96
C VAL A 147 11.60 -5.81 8.53
N SER A 148 11.03 -6.60 9.44
CA SER A 148 10.48 -7.92 9.11
C SER A 148 9.12 -7.82 8.41
N TRP A 149 8.72 -8.88 7.71
CA TRP A 149 7.42 -8.96 7.05
C TRP A 149 6.23 -8.69 8.00
N LEU A 150 6.29 -9.24 9.22
CA LEU A 150 5.25 -9.00 10.22
C LEU A 150 5.19 -7.54 10.68
N GLN A 151 6.35 -6.90 10.85
CA GLN A 151 6.42 -5.48 11.19
C GLN A 151 5.84 -4.62 10.05
N ALA A 152 6.15 -4.94 8.79
CA ALA A 152 5.61 -4.26 7.62
C ALA A 152 4.07 -4.40 7.54
N GLN A 153 3.52 -5.58 7.82
CA GLN A 153 2.06 -5.77 7.89
C GLN A 153 1.40 -4.99 9.01
N ARG A 154 2.02 -4.93 10.19
CA ARG A 154 1.52 -4.13 11.31
C ARG A 154 1.54 -2.63 10.98
N PHE A 155 2.57 -2.17 10.29
CA PHE A 155 2.63 -0.81 9.76
C PHE A 155 1.46 -0.53 8.80
N CYS A 156 1.17 -1.41 7.84
CA CYS A 156 0.04 -1.27 6.93
C CYS A 156 -1.31 -1.20 7.68
N SER A 157 -1.50 -2.03 8.70
CA SER A 157 -2.72 -2.00 9.53
C SER A 157 -2.85 -0.70 10.31
N TRP A 158 -1.78 -0.24 10.96
CA TRP A 158 -1.73 1.05 11.63
C TRP A 158 -2.06 2.21 10.67
N ARG A 159 -1.46 2.21 9.47
CA ARG A 159 -1.72 3.24 8.45
C ARG A 159 -3.18 3.25 8.02
N THR A 160 -3.80 2.07 7.85
CA THR A 160 -5.23 1.94 7.57
C THR A 160 -6.07 2.68 8.60
N ASP A 161 -5.78 2.44 9.88
CA ASP A 161 -6.53 3.05 10.97
C ASP A 161 -6.33 4.57 11.02
N ARG A 162 -5.10 5.05 10.89
CA ARG A 162 -4.81 6.49 10.94
C ARG A 162 -5.40 7.24 9.75
N VAL A 163 -5.34 6.68 8.54
CA VAL A 163 -5.92 7.31 7.35
C VAL A 163 -7.44 7.37 7.45
N ASN A 164 -8.10 6.28 7.83
CA ASN A 164 -9.55 6.23 7.99
C ASN A 164 -10.03 7.15 9.12
N GLU A 165 -9.33 7.18 10.25
CA GLU A 165 -9.61 8.14 11.31
C GLU A 165 -9.54 9.58 10.82
N SER A 166 -8.49 9.93 10.07
CA SER A 166 -8.31 11.27 9.51
C SER A 166 -9.46 11.65 8.55
N ILE A 167 -9.91 10.71 7.71
CA ILE A 167 -11.04 10.91 6.81
C ILE A 167 -12.31 11.17 7.60
N LEU A 168 -12.63 10.35 8.60
CA LEU A 168 -13.81 10.52 9.44
C LEU A 168 -13.82 11.85 10.21
N ILE A 169 -12.64 12.30 10.65
CA ILE A 169 -12.50 13.62 11.31
C ILE A 169 -12.73 14.74 10.31
N LYS A 170 -12.17 14.67 9.10
CA LYS A 170 -12.36 15.67 8.04
C LYS A 170 -13.83 15.76 7.61
N GLU A 171 -14.53 14.64 7.53
CA GLU A 171 -15.97 14.58 7.26
C GLU A 171 -16.84 15.05 8.45
N GLY A 172 -16.23 15.33 9.59
CA GLY A 172 -16.91 15.77 10.81
C GLY A 172 -17.75 14.67 11.49
N ILE A 173 -17.52 13.41 11.12
CA ILE A 173 -18.22 12.24 11.68
C ILE A 173 -17.61 11.88 13.03
N LEU A 174 -16.29 11.81 13.08
CA LEU A 174 -15.52 11.47 14.26
C LEU A 174 -14.94 12.74 14.91
N LYS A 175 -14.89 12.77 16.23
CA LYS A 175 -14.23 13.83 16.99
C LYS A 175 -12.75 13.49 17.13
N GLN A 176 -11.89 14.47 16.81
CA GLN A 176 -10.46 14.30 17.06
C GLN A 176 -10.18 14.08 18.55
N SER A 177 -9.51 13.01 18.90
CA SER A 177 -9.03 12.72 20.24
C SER A 177 -7.52 12.55 20.23
N ILE A 178 -6.85 13.33 21.10
CA ILE A 178 -5.40 13.23 21.29
C ILE A 178 -5.09 12.20 22.39
N ASP A 179 -6.04 11.97 23.30
CA ASP A 179 -5.88 11.16 24.50
C ASP A 179 -6.27 9.68 24.28
N GLN A 180 -5.97 9.15 23.10
CA GLN A 180 -6.16 7.74 22.80
C GLN A 180 -5.12 6.91 23.57
N MET A 181 -5.57 5.91 24.31
CA MET A 181 -4.72 5.03 25.10
C MET A 181 -5.16 3.56 24.96
N ASP A 182 -4.21 2.67 24.87
CA ASP A 182 -4.41 1.20 24.85
C ASP A 182 -5.54 0.75 23.91
N ALA A 183 -6.52 0.02 24.42
CA ALA A 183 -7.64 -0.52 23.65
C ALA A 183 -8.62 0.56 23.16
N ASP A 184 -8.57 1.77 23.72
CA ASP A 184 -9.49 2.87 23.38
C ASP A 184 -9.01 3.70 22.16
N HIS A 185 -7.95 3.27 21.48
CA HIS A 185 -7.52 3.90 20.24
C HIS A 185 -8.44 3.54 19.07
N PHE A 186 -8.54 4.44 18.10
CA PHE A 186 -9.33 4.18 16.91
C PHE A 186 -8.77 2.98 16.13
N ASN A 187 -9.64 2.04 15.82
CA ASN A 187 -9.37 0.90 14.96
C ASN A 187 -10.51 0.75 13.94
N THR A 188 -10.17 0.67 12.68
CA THR A 188 -11.12 0.62 11.56
C THR A 188 -12.03 -0.61 11.63
N GLU A 189 -11.49 -1.78 11.97
CA GLU A 189 -12.28 -3.01 12.06
C GLU A 189 -13.27 -2.96 13.22
N VAL A 190 -12.83 -2.49 14.37
CA VAL A 190 -13.71 -2.30 15.54
C VAL A 190 -14.79 -1.27 15.23
N TYR A 191 -14.43 -0.17 14.58
CA TYR A 191 -15.38 0.87 14.18
C TYR A 191 -16.47 0.33 13.23
N LEU A 192 -16.10 -0.53 12.27
CA LEU A 192 -17.02 -1.07 11.27
C LEU A 192 -17.91 -2.21 11.79
N TYR A 193 -17.36 -3.07 12.64
CA TYR A 193 -18.01 -4.33 12.99
C TYR A 193 -18.53 -4.39 14.42
N LYS A 194 -18.06 -3.53 15.31
CA LYS A 194 -18.57 -3.42 16.68
C LYS A 194 -19.43 -2.17 16.84
N GLU A 195 -20.66 -2.26 16.36
CA GLU A 195 -21.62 -1.16 16.42
C GLU A 195 -21.77 -0.63 17.86
N GLY A 196 -21.54 0.67 18.02
CA GLY A 196 -21.76 1.39 19.26
C GLY A 196 -20.54 1.69 20.12
N GLU A 197 -19.39 1.04 19.93
CA GLU A 197 -18.20 1.31 20.77
C GLU A 197 -17.66 2.74 20.58
N TYR A 198 -17.84 3.34 19.39
CA TYR A 198 -17.36 4.70 19.08
C TYR A 198 -18.45 5.78 19.07
N VAL A 199 -19.69 5.44 19.43
CA VAL A 199 -20.80 6.41 19.39
C VAL A 199 -20.53 7.64 20.29
N ALA A 200 -19.91 7.43 21.44
CA ALA A 200 -19.55 8.51 22.37
C ALA A 200 -18.47 9.45 21.82
N GLN A 201 -17.71 9.03 20.83
CA GLN A 201 -16.65 9.82 20.17
C GLN A 201 -17.14 10.49 18.87
N ASN A 202 -18.35 10.23 18.44
CA ASN A 202 -18.93 10.85 17.27
C ASN A 202 -19.17 12.34 17.50
N ASN A 203 -18.78 13.15 16.55
CA ASN A 203 -19.08 14.57 16.54
C ASN A 203 -20.49 14.80 15.99
N LYS A 204 -20.74 14.28 14.79
CA LYS A 204 -22.04 14.32 14.12
C LYS A 204 -22.15 13.08 13.25
N GLY A 205 -22.85 12.08 13.73
CA GLY A 205 -23.08 10.87 12.96
C GLY A 205 -23.85 11.12 11.65
N LEU A 206 -23.79 10.17 10.74
CA LEU A 206 -24.53 10.20 9.49
C LEU A 206 -26.03 10.04 9.76
N LYS A 207 -26.84 10.68 8.91
CA LYS A 207 -28.30 10.56 9.01
C LYS A 207 -28.70 9.09 8.83
N ASP A 208 -29.47 8.57 9.81
CA ASP A 208 -30.08 7.25 9.71
C ASP A 208 -31.56 7.37 9.32
N LEU A 209 -31.91 6.71 8.23
CA LEU A 209 -33.30 6.66 7.76
C LEU A 209 -34.06 5.46 8.31
N ASN A 210 -33.39 4.54 8.98
CA ASN A 210 -34.04 3.40 9.63
C ASN A 210 -35.00 3.90 10.72
N PRO A 211 -36.32 3.61 10.65
CA PRO A 211 -37.29 4.04 11.65
C PRO A 211 -37.00 3.44 13.03
N ASN A 212 -36.35 2.30 13.10
CA ASN A 212 -35.97 1.58 14.33
C ASN A 212 -34.50 1.80 14.70
N SER A 213 -33.88 2.90 14.27
CA SER A 213 -32.48 3.20 14.55
C SER A 213 -32.23 3.32 16.05
N ILE A 214 -31.15 2.67 16.51
CA ILE A 214 -30.66 2.76 17.89
C ILE A 214 -29.90 4.08 18.14
N TYR A 215 -29.46 4.77 17.06
CA TYR A 215 -28.62 5.97 17.16
C TYR A 215 -29.40 7.27 17.37
N GLY A 216 -30.71 7.25 17.26
CA GLY A 216 -31.58 8.39 17.52
C GLY A 216 -31.25 9.64 16.71
N LYS A 217 -31.03 10.79 17.39
CA LYS A 217 -30.72 12.08 16.78
C LYS A 217 -29.21 12.32 16.57
N GLU A 218 -28.37 11.55 17.20
CA GLU A 218 -26.91 11.68 17.14
C GLU A 218 -26.35 11.20 15.80
N GLY A 219 -27.12 10.36 15.09
CA GLY A 219 -26.73 9.81 13.81
C GLY A 219 -25.90 8.53 13.95
N ARG A 220 -25.86 7.75 12.90
CA ARG A 220 -25.13 6.47 12.84
C ARG A 220 -23.67 6.65 12.48
N PRO A 221 -22.80 5.69 12.81
CA PRO A 221 -21.43 5.65 12.29
C PRO A 221 -21.42 5.44 10.77
N ALA A 222 -20.29 5.73 10.14
CA ALA A 222 -20.07 5.42 8.73
C ALA A 222 -20.00 3.90 8.53
N ARG A 223 -20.53 3.43 7.42
CA ARG A 223 -20.51 2.04 6.97
C ARG A 223 -19.74 1.93 5.67
N ILE A 224 -19.40 0.71 5.28
CA ILE A 224 -18.72 0.44 4.00
C ILE A 224 -19.56 0.94 2.83
N GLU A 225 -20.90 0.80 2.92
CA GLU A 225 -21.85 1.21 1.88
C GLU A 225 -21.92 2.73 1.67
N ASP A 226 -21.40 3.52 2.60
CA ASP A 226 -21.34 4.98 2.44
C ASP A 226 -20.19 5.40 1.49
N GLY A 227 -19.19 4.53 1.30
CA GLY A 227 -18.04 4.79 0.41
C GLY A 227 -17.09 5.86 0.94
N ILE A 228 -17.06 6.11 2.26
CA ILE A 228 -16.21 7.13 2.89
C ILE A 228 -14.85 6.55 3.25
N LEU A 229 -14.85 5.34 3.84
CA LEU A 229 -13.63 4.70 4.33
C LEU A 229 -12.84 4.05 3.20
N LEU A 230 -11.53 4.14 3.28
CA LEU A 230 -10.62 3.46 2.36
C LEU A 230 -10.50 1.98 2.72
N PRO A 231 -10.28 1.13 1.71
CA PRO A 231 -9.89 -0.26 1.92
C PRO A 231 -8.60 -0.38 2.75
N LYS A 232 -8.38 -1.57 3.30
CA LYS A 232 -7.19 -1.86 4.08
C LYS A 232 -5.91 -1.73 3.25
N TYR A 233 -4.95 -0.98 3.77
CA TYR A 233 -3.58 -0.99 3.26
C TYR A 233 -2.94 -2.34 3.54
N ARG A 234 -2.20 -2.87 2.59
CA ARG A 234 -1.50 -4.14 2.68
C ARG A 234 -0.22 -4.12 1.85
N LEU A 235 0.64 -5.08 2.05
CA LEU A 235 1.73 -5.33 1.13
C LEU A 235 1.17 -5.72 -0.25
N PRO A 236 1.83 -5.36 -1.36
CA PRO A 236 1.45 -5.85 -2.68
C PRO A 236 1.71 -7.35 -2.79
N THR A 237 0.99 -8.03 -3.65
CA THR A 237 1.39 -9.37 -4.10
C THR A 237 2.59 -9.27 -5.03
N GLU A 238 3.37 -10.35 -5.18
CA GLU A 238 4.49 -10.38 -6.12
C GLU A 238 4.05 -10.01 -7.55
N ALA A 239 2.86 -10.47 -7.95
CA ALA A 239 2.29 -10.16 -9.27
C ALA A 239 1.94 -8.67 -9.41
N GLU A 240 1.37 -8.03 -8.39
CA GLU A 240 1.09 -6.60 -8.39
C GLU A 240 2.39 -5.79 -8.42
N TRP A 241 3.38 -6.20 -7.63
CA TRP A 241 4.67 -5.54 -7.59
C TRP A 241 5.42 -5.63 -8.92
N GLU A 242 5.52 -6.84 -9.51
CA GLU A 242 6.19 -7.04 -10.81
C GLU A 242 5.47 -6.29 -11.94
N TYR A 243 4.12 -6.31 -11.93
CA TYR A 243 3.31 -5.55 -12.88
C TYR A 243 3.57 -4.05 -12.78
N ALA A 244 3.60 -3.52 -11.56
CA ALA A 244 3.86 -2.11 -11.30
C ALA A 244 5.30 -1.71 -11.69
N ALA A 245 6.28 -2.59 -11.44
CA ALA A 245 7.68 -2.34 -11.77
C ALA A 245 7.91 -2.22 -13.28
N TYR A 246 7.32 -3.10 -14.07
CA TYR A 246 7.46 -3.04 -15.54
C TYR A 246 6.69 -1.90 -16.20
N ALA A 247 5.62 -1.40 -15.58
CA ALA A 247 4.83 -0.27 -16.05
C ALA A 247 4.45 -0.38 -17.54
N ASP A 248 4.02 -1.55 -17.98
CA ASP A 248 3.71 -1.85 -19.39
C ASP A 248 2.52 -1.06 -19.98
N GLY A 249 1.99 -0.07 -19.25
CA GLY A 249 0.82 0.72 -19.67
C GLY A 249 0.99 1.44 -21.01
N GLY A 250 2.20 1.94 -21.31
CA GLY A 250 2.52 2.62 -22.55
C GLY A 250 2.82 1.68 -23.74
N HIS A 251 3.09 0.41 -23.47
CA HIS A 251 3.48 -0.58 -24.47
C HIS A 251 2.34 -1.45 -24.98
N ARG A 252 1.10 -1.11 -24.64
CA ARG A 252 -0.10 -1.83 -25.07
C ARG A 252 -0.62 -1.27 -26.40
N ILE A 253 -0.59 -2.13 -27.43
CA ILE A 253 -1.32 -1.88 -28.66
C ILE A 253 -2.51 -2.87 -28.69
N TYR A 254 -3.74 -2.34 -28.70
CA TYR A 254 -4.99 -3.13 -28.72
C TYR A 254 -5.06 -4.19 -27.58
N ASN A 255 -4.71 -3.80 -26.35
CA ASN A 255 -4.64 -4.71 -25.19
C ASN A 255 -3.64 -5.87 -25.34
N ARG A 256 -2.69 -5.75 -26.24
CA ARG A 256 -1.54 -6.65 -26.34
C ARG A 256 -0.30 -5.97 -25.80
N ILE A 257 0.42 -6.63 -24.93
CA ILE A 257 1.79 -6.26 -24.57
C ILE A 257 2.63 -6.60 -25.80
N VAL A 258 3.20 -5.60 -26.42
CA VAL A 258 3.97 -5.75 -27.65
C VAL A 258 5.41 -6.12 -27.35
N ASP A 259 5.94 -5.60 -26.24
CA ASP A 259 7.29 -5.87 -25.79
C ASP A 259 7.35 -5.82 -24.25
N LYS A 260 8.33 -6.49 -23.67
CA LYS A 260 8.60 -6.45 -22.24
C LYS A 260 9.87 -5.63 -22.01
N ASN A 261 9.77 -4.59 -21.21
CA ASN A 261 10.94 -3.82 -20.83
C ASN A 261 11.94 -4.70 -20.08
N LYS A 262 13.21 -4.52 -20.36
CA LYS A 262 14.29 -5.18 -19.62
C LYS A 262 14.43 -4.62 -18.22
N TYR A 263 14.21 -3.33 -18.07
CA TYR A 263 14.30 -2.56 -16.83
C TYR A 263 12.98 -1.85 -16.55
N THR A 264 12.88 -1.25 -15.39
CA THR A 264 11.72 -0.42 -14.98
C THR A 264 11.65 0.92 -15.71
N TRP A 265 12.64 1.25 -16.52
CA TRP A 265 12.72 2.43 -17.40
C TRP A 265 12.85 2.03 -18.87
N ASN A 266 12.62 2.98 -19.73
CA ASN A 266 12.78 2.77 -21.17
C ASN A 266 14.26 2.66 -21.59
N GLY A 267 14.58 1.63 -22.33
CA GLY A 267 15.92 1.38 -22.85
C GLY A 267 16.62 0.17 -22.24
N ASN A 268 17.81 -0.15 -22.76
CA ASN A 268 18.59 -1.34 -22.41
C ASN A 268 19.87 -1.01 -21.62
N SER A 269 19.97 0.18 -21.07
CA SER A 269 21.13 0.65 -20.32
C SER A 269 20.74 1.14 -18.93
N ALA A 270 21.57 0.86 -17.94
CA ALA A 270 21.45 1.45 -16.62
C ALA A 270 21.95 2.90 -16.54
N ARG A 271 22.35 3.48 -17.68
CA ARG A 271 22.81 4.86 -17.78
C ARG A 271 21.85 5.69 -18.62
N ASN A 272 21.60 6.90 -18.15
CA ASN A 272 20.71 7.84 -18.81
C ASN A 272 21.24 8.20 -20.20
N PRO A 273 20.44 8.03 -21.26
CA PRO A 273 20.83 8.41 -22.61
C PRO A 273 20.67 9.90 -22.91
N ASP A 274 19.94 10.65 -22.09
CA ASP A 274 19.62 12.05 -22.32
C ASP A 274 20.86 12.95 -22.33
N LYS A 275 20.86 13.95 -23.21
CA LYS A 275 22.04 14.79 -23.43
C LYS A 275 22.52 15.53 -22.18
N GLN A 276 21.61 15.90 -21.28
CA GLN A 276 21.94 16.69 -20.08
C GLN A 276 22.46 15.81 -18.95
N GLU A 277 21.96 14.58 -18.84
CA GLU A 277 22.26 13.60 -17.78
C GLU A 277 22.98 12.37 -18.32
N ARG A 278 23.61 12.50 -19.49
CA ARG A 278 24.21 11.36 -20.17
C ARG A 278 25.32 10.72 -19.37
N GLY A 279 25.10 9.46 -19.05
CA GLY A 279 26.06 8.64 -18.33
C GLY A 279 25.76 8.51 -16.85
N ASP A 280 24.82 9.29 -16.30
CA ASP A 280 24.37 9.14 -14.93
C ASP A 280 23.61 7.81 -14.76
N MET A 281 23.76 7.19 -13.61
CA MET A 281 23.03 5.96 -13.30
C MET A 281 21.56 6.28 -13.01
N VAL A 282 20.66 5.41 -13.45
CA VAL A 282 19.21 5.59 -13.28
C VAL A 282 18.63 4.71 -12.17
N ALA A 283 19.49 4.00 -11.43
CA ALA A 283 19.09 3.21 -10.26
C ALA A 283 20.29 2.98 -9.35
N ASN A 284 20.02 2.69 -8.08
CA ASN A 284 21.00 2.30 -7.07
C ASN A 284 21.13 0.78 -7.03
N PHE A 285 22.25 0.22 -7.46
CA PHE A 285 22.50 -1.22 -7.40
C PHE A 285 23.98 -1.55 -7.27
N LYS A 286 24.25 -2.67 -6.62
CA LYS A 286 25.61 -3.16 -6.41
C LYS A 286 26.21 -3.75 -7.69
N ARG A 287 27.32 -3.21 -8.17
CA ARG A 287 28.00 -3.64 -9.40
C ARG A 287 29.14 -4.64 -9.18
N GLY A 288 29.52 -4.90 -7.94
CA GLY A 288 30.59 -5.83 -7.64
C GLY A 288 30.76 -6.12 -6.17
N ARG A 289 31.76 -6.95 -5.81
CA ARG A 289 32.08 -7.23 -4.42
C ARG A 289 32.78 -6.04 -3.76
N GLY A 290 32.31 -5.66 -2.57
CA GLY A 290 32.99 -4.68 -1.71
C GLY A 290 32.87 -3.24 -2.14
N ASP A 291 32.19 -2.97 -3.26
CA ASP A 291 31.99 -1.63 -3.75
C ASP A 291 30.58 -1.48 -4.32
N ASN A 292 29.77 -0.69 -3.65
CA ASN A 292 28.44 -0.36 -4.12
C ASN A 292 28.49 0.63 -5.28
N MET A 293 29.55 1.42 -5.33
CA MET A 293 29.68 2.53 -6.26
C MET A 293 30.45 2.20 -7.53
N GLY A 294 31.40 1.28 -7.49
CA GLY A 294 32.21 0.82 -8.60
C GLY A 294 33.14 1.89 -9.20
N THR A 295 32.68 3.11 -9.37
CA THR A 295 33.43 4.26 -9.90
C THR A 295 33.07 5.49 -9.10
N SER A 296 34.07 6.27 -8.69
CA SER A 296 33.84 7.54 -8.00
C SER A 296 33.42 8.65 -8.96
N GLY A 297 32.70 9.65 -8.43
CA GLY A 297 32.30 10.84 -9.16
C GLY A 297 31.02 10.68 -9.98
N TRP A 298 30.88 11.46 -11.02
CA TRP A 298 29.64 11.59 -11.83
C TRP A 298 29.19 10.29 -12.54
N LEU A 299 30.10 9.35 -12.69
CA LEU A 299 29.78 8.07 -13.37
C LEU A 299 29.28 7.00 -12.41
N ASN A 300 29.05 7.35 -11.18
CA ASN A 300 28.49 6.49 -10.13
C ASN A 300 26.99 6.72 -9.95
N ASP A 301 26.33 5.81 -9.22
CA ASP A 301 24.92 5.95 -8.79
C ASP A 301 24.73 6.96 -7.66
N GLN A 302 25.78 7.54 -7.13
CA GLN A 302 25.83 8.53 -6.05
C GLN A 302 25.35 8.01 -4.67
N ALA A 303 24.99 6.74 -4.58
CA ALA A 303 24.66 6.10 -3.32
C ALA A 303 25.90 5.50 -2.65
N ASP A 304 25.95 5.51 -1.33
CA ASP A 304 26.91 4.74 -0.57
C ASP A 304 26.40 3.28 -0.42
N ILE A 305 25.29 3.10 0.27
CA ILE A 305 24.55 1.81 0.35
C ILE A 305 23.12 2.01 -0.13
N THR A 306 22.38 2.89 0.52
CA THR A 306 21.03 3.29 0.12
C THR A 306 21.02 4.75 -0.33
N MET A 307 20.00 5.13 -1.11
CA MET A 307 19.75 6.48 -1.54
C MET A 307 18.40 6.96 -1.01
N GLN A 308 18.24 8.28 -0.92
CA GLN A 308 16.94 8.86 -0.59
C GLN A 308 15.91 8.51 -1.68
N VAL A 309 14.69 8.30 -1.28
CA VAL A 309 13.58 8.00 -2.20
C VAL A 309 13.36 9.15 -3.20
N ARG A 310 12.91 8.83 -4.40
CA ARG A 310 12.69 9.79 -5.49
C ARG A 310 13.97 10.45 -6.03
N PHE A 311 15.13 9.89 -5.77
CA PHE A 311 16.38 10.42 -6.33
C PHE A 311 16.52 10.06 -7.81
N TYR A 312 16.13 8.86 -8.18
CA TYR A 312 16.15 8.39 -9.56
C TYR A 312 14.82 8.66 -10.27
N PRO A 313 14.81 8.66 -11.64
CA PRO A 313 13.59 8.87 -12.39
C PRO A 313 12.52 7.79 -12.09
N PRO A 314 11.23 8.16 -12.06
CA PRO A 314 10.16 7.18 -11.89
C PRO A 314 9.96 6.37 -13.18
N ASN A 315 9.25 5.24 -13.04
CA ASN A 315 8.78 4.49 -14.19
C ASN A 315 7.53 5.14 -14.83
N ASP A 316 6.97 4.53 -15.88
CA ASP A 316 5.82 5.09 -16.62
C ASP A 316 4.52 5.17 -15.78
N PHE A 317 4.41 4.46 -14.67
CA PHE A 317 3.32 4.63 -13.71
C PHE A 317 3.57 5.74 -12.67
N GLY A 318 4.75 6.35 -12.68
CA GLY A 318 5.14 7.36 -11.70
C GLY A 318 5.67 6.78 -10.38
N LEU A 319 6.07 5.51 -10.36
CA LEU A 319 6.65 4.85 -9.20
C LEU A 319 8.17 4.97 -9.22
N TYR A 320 8.74 5.32 -8.08
CA TYR A 320 10.17 5.48 -7.88
C TYR A 320 10.79 4.22 -7.31
N ASP A 321 12.09 4.07 -7.51
CA ASP A 321 12.96 3.07 -6.89
C ASP A 321 12.54 1.59 -7.09
N MET A 322 11.69 1.33 -8.10
CA MET A 322 11.26 -0.03 -8.47
C MET A 322 12.40 -0.92 -8.98
N ALA A 323 13.61 -0.41 -9.10
CA ALA A 323 14.80 -1.14 -9.48
C ALA A 323 15.97 -0.77 -8.57
N GLY A 324 16.31 -1.63 -7.64
CA GLY A 324 17.43 -1.43 -6.73
C GLY A 324 17.04 -0.79 -5.41
N ASN A 325 17.92 0.01 -4.84
CA ASN A 325 17.85 0.66 -3.55
C ASN A 325 17.70 -0.33 -2.38
N VAL A 326 16.49 -0.79 -2.04
CA VAL A 326 16.28 -1.83 -1.03
C VAL A 326 15.39 -2.96 -1.55
N ALA A 327 15.50 -4.14 -0.93
CA ALA A 327 14.59 -5.24 -1.19
C ALA A 327 13.27 -5.02 -0.42
N GLU A 328 12.15 -5.27 -1.09
CA GLU A 328 10.82 -5.00 -0.57
C GLU A 328 10.04 -6.28 -0.28
N TRP A 329 9.28 -6.26 0.81
CA TRP A 329 8.41 -7.37 1.16
C TRP A 329 7.14 -7.37 0.31
N VAL A 330 6.77 -8.56 -0.15
CA VAL A 330 5.47 -8.83 -0.79
C VAL A 330 4.59 -9.67 0.14
N LEU A 331 3.29 -9.70 -0.15
CA LEU A 331 2.30 -10.38 0.68
C LEU A 331 2.42 -11.90 0.60
N ASP A 332 2.68 -12.42 -0.59
CA ASP A 332 2.72 -13.84 -0.89
C ASP A 332 4.10 -14.48 -0.63
N VAL A 333 4.10 -15.79 -0.51
CA VAL A 333 5.32 -16.58 -0.28
C VAL A 333 5.96 -16.92 -1.63
N TYR A 334 7.27 -16.68 -1.75
CA TYR A 334 8.03 -17.10 -2.92
C TYR A 334 7.94 -18.61 -3.15
N ARG A 335 7.59 -18.98 -4.36
CA ARG A 335 7.64 -20.36 -4.85
C ARG A 335 8.34 -20.38 -6.20
N PRO A 336 9.42 -21.14 -6.34
CA PRO A 336 10.06 -21.31 -7.63
C PRO A 336 9.06 -21.92 -8.63
N VAL A 337 9.00 -21.36 -9.82
CA VAL A 337 8.14 -21.83 -10.90
C VAL A 337 9.04 -22.41 -11.98
N SER A 338 9.33 -23.70 -11.88
CA SER A 338 10.08 -24.43 -12.88
C SER A 338 9.14 -25.00 -13.95
N SER A 339 9.68 -25.35 -15.11
CA SER A 339 8.91 -26.01 -16.17
C SER A 339 8.30 -27.35 -15.75
N TYR A 340 8.84 -28.00 -14.72
CA TYR A 340 8.33 -29.24 -14.14
C TYR A 340 7.14 -29.04 -13.19
N ASP A 341 6.94 -27.83 -12.70
CA ASP A 341 5.91 -27.50 -11.71
C ASP A 341 4.67 -26.83 -12.31
N LEU A 342 4.61 -26.68 -13.63
CA LEU A 342 3.48 -26.12 -14.36
C LEU A 342 2.33 -27.13 -14.42
N THR A 343 1.65 -27.33 -13.30
CA THR A 343 0.41 -28.09 -13.23
C THR A 343 -0.74 -27.18 -12.81
N ASP A 344 -1.91 -27.37 -13.41
CA ASP A 344 -3.14 -26.59 -13.11
C ASP A 344 -3.59 -26.73 -11.63
N PHE A 345 -3.08 -27.72 -10.92
CA PHE A 345 -3.43 -28.02 -9.53
C PHE A 345 -2.47 -27.39 -8.51
N ARG A 346 -1.36 -26.81 -8.93
CA ARG A 346 -0.43 -26.13 -8.02
C ARG A 346 -0.71 -24.64 -8.02
N GLY A 347 -0.95 -24.11 -6.82
CA GLY A 347 -1.01 -22.67 -6.61
C GLY A 347 0.29 -22.03 -7.10
N TYR A 348 0.17 -20.93 -7.81
CA TYR A 348 1.27 -20.14 -8.30
C TYR A 348 1.52 -18.94 -7.39
N ARG A 349 2.51 -18.14 -7.72
CA ARG A 349 2.78 -16.85 -7.07
C ARG A 349 1.54 -15.98 -7.09
N GLY A 350 1.34 -15.18 -6.05
CA GLY A 350 0.16 -14.34 -5.87
C GLY A 350 -0.90 -14.96 -4.94
N ASN A 351 -0.64 -16.10 -4.32
CA ASN A 351 -1.50 -16.62 -3.27
C ASN A 351 -1.26 -15.88 -1.95
N GLU A 352 -2.28 -15.26 -1.43
CA GLU A 352 -2.25 -14.71 -0.08
C GLU A 352 -2.27 -15.84 0.95
N PHE A 353 -1.27 -15.87 1.81
CA PHE A 353 -1.25 -16.76 2.97
C PHE A 353 -1.71 -15.98 4.20
N LYS A 354 -2.86 -16.34 4.71
CA LYS A 354 -3.34 -15.76 5.97
C LYS A 354 -2.56 -16.39 7.12
N HIS A 355 -2.15 -15.55 8.06
CA HIS A 355 -1.55 -16.05 9.30
C HIS A 355 -2.61 -16.81 10.10
N PHE A 356 -2.25 -17.98 10.58
CA PHE A 356 -3.12 -18.79 11.43
C PHE A 356 -2.99 -18.29 12.87
N ASP A 357 -3.93 -17.51 13.32
CA ASP A 357 -3.98 -16.99 14.72
C ASP A 357 -4.46 -18.05 15.70
N GLY A 358 -3.96 -19.25 15.64
CA GLY A 358 -4.01 -20.28 16.71
C GLY A 358 -5.31 -20.50 17.52
N ASN A 359 -6.38 -19.79 17.23
CA ASN A 359 -7.66 -19.88 17.91
C ASN A 359 -8.66 -20.72 17.12
N TYR A 360 -8.36 -22.00 16.89
CA TYR A 360 -9.40 -22.99 16.74
C TYR A 360 -9.72 -23.51 18.17
N GLN A 361 -10.75 -23.01 18.76
CA GLN A 361 -11.51 -23.77 19.73
C GLN A 361 -12.47 -24.65 18.91
N ASP A 362 -12.35 -25.96 19.10
CA ASP A 362 -13.24 -27.01 18.59
C ASP A 362 -14.72 -26.76 18.91
#